data_68bda79de625201fed96084b24d8c0e8
#
_entry.id   68bda79de625201fed96084b24d8c0e8
#
_cell.length_a   1.000
_cell.length_b   1.000
_cell.length_c   1.000
_cell.angle_alpha   90.00
_cell.angle_beta   90.00
_cell.angle_gamma   90.00
#
_symmetry.space_group_name_H-M   'P 1'
#
loop_
_entity.id
_entity.type
_entity.pdbx_description
1 polymer ?
#
loop_
_entity_poly.entity_id
_entity_poly.type
_entity_poly.pdbx_seq_one_letter_code
_entity_poly.pdbx_strand_id
1 'polypeptide(L)'
;MGLPTTANYVVVASLMATVLVDVGNASGFIFPLIAVHLFVFYFGLMADVTPPVGLASYAAAAISGGDPLKTGVQAFWYSLRTGILPIVFLFNHELLLIGIENIWHAIIVIITSLIGILVFTSATQGWFINKLRWYEILIFLVISISFLSPEFVLNKFYPKYNYLNIEQIQNSVFDPEKEVRIKVTRLSAVSYTHLTLPTKA
;
A
#
# COMPACT_ATOMS: atom_id res chain seq x y z
N MET A 1 5.93 23.45 4.18
CA MET A 1 4.80 22.71 4.77
C MET A 1 4.26 23.62 5.87
N GLY A 2 3.04 23.62 6.20
CA GLY A 2 2.32 24.60 7.05
C GLY A 2 0.97 24.91 6.44
N LEU A 3 0.61 24.13 5.40
CA LEU A 3 -0.72 24.15 4.81
C LEU A 3 -1.62 23.20 5.59
N PRO A 4 -2.92 23.51 5.74
CA PRO A 4 -3.90 22.57 6.24
C PRO A 4 -3.90 21.28 5.42
N THR A 5 -4.22 20.15 6.05
CA THR A 5 -4.17 18.80 5.44
C THR A 5 -4.86 18.71 4.09
N THR A 6 -6.04 19.32 3.95
CA THR A 6 -6.80 19.32 2.70
C THR A 6 -6.06 20.08 1.58
N ALA A 7 -5.52 21.26 1.88
CA ALA A 7 -4.79 22.05 0.89
C ALA A 7 -3.47 21.34 0.51
N ASN A 8 -2.79 20.75 1.46
CA ASN A 8 -1.57 19.97 1.22
C ASN A 8 -1.88 18.78 0.30
N TYR A 9 -2.95 18.02 0.57
CA TYR A 9 -3.36 16.93 -0.29
C TYR A 9 -3.65 17.39 -1.72
N VAL A 10 -4.45 18.46 -1.91
CA VAL A 10 -4.81 18.93 -3.24
C VAL A 10 -3.56 19.32 -4.04
N VAL A 11 -2.64 20.08 -3.44
CA VAL A 11 -1.40 20.51 -4.10
C VAL A 11 -0.51 19.31 -4.43
N VAL A 12 -0.27 18.42 -3.48
CA VAL A 12 0.63 17.28 -3.71
C VAL A 12 0.00 16.27 -4.68
N ALA A 13 -1.30 16.01 -4.59
CA ALA A 13 -1.99 15.10 -5.49
C ALA A 13 -1.95 15.61 -6.94
N SER A 14 -2.19 16.91 -7.17
CA SER A 14 -2.16 17.49 -8.51
C SER A 14 -0.78 17.43 -9.18
N LEU A 15 0.30 17.46 -8.39
CA LEU A 15 1.66 17.44 -8.91
C LEU A 15 2.24 16.01 -9.01
N MET A 16 1.92 15.14 -8.05
CA MET A 16 2.61 13.86 -7.87
C MET A 16 1.79 12.65 -8.26
N ALA A 17 0.45 12.72 -8.27
CA ALA A 17 -0.35 11.52 -8.50
C ALA A 17 -0.11 10.92 -9.90
N THR A 18 -0.12 11.75 -10.94
CA THR A 18 0.16 11.31 -12.32
C THR A 18 1.59 10.80 -12.48
N VAL A 19 2.57 11.50 -11.89
CA VAL A 19 3.98 11.12 -11.94
C VAL A 19 4.21 9.75 -11.29
N LEU A 20 3.58 9.50 -10.14
CA LEU A 20 3.69 8.20 -9.46
C LEU A 20 3.09 7.06 -10.28
N VAL A 21 1.96 7.30 -10.95
CA VAL A 21 1.37 6.31 -11.87
C VAL A 21 2.29 6.05 -13.05
N ASP A 22 2.85 7.09 -13.66
CA ASP A 22 3.73 6.96 -14.82
C ASP A 22 5.03 6.25 -14.47
N VAL A 23 5.66 6.59 -13.35
CA VAL A 23 6.87 5.92 -12.85
C VAL A 23 6.57 4.46 -12.48
N GLY A 24 5.42 4.19 -11.86
CA GLY A 24 4.96 2.84 -11.58
C GLY A 24 4.85 2.01 -12.85
N ASN A 25 4.13 2.52 -13.85
CA ASN A 25 3.96 1.86 -15.14
C ASN A 25 5.32 1.63 -15.86
N ALA A 26 6.21 2.62 -15.83
CA ALA A 26 7.55 2.49 -16.40
C ALA A 26 8.40 1.40 -15.70
N SER A 27 8.16 1.19 -14.41
CA SER A 27 8.83 0.16 -13.59
C SER A 27 8.15 -1.20 -13.64
N GLY A 28 7.04 -1.34 -14.39
CA GLY A 28 6.29 -2.57 -14.52
C GLY A 28 5.29 -2.84 -13.39
N PHE A 29 5.06 -1.84 -12.53
CA PHE A 29 4.01 -1.89 -11.50
C PHE A 29 2.76 -1.15 -11.97
N ILE A 30 1.60 -1.75 -11.80
CA ILE A 30 0.33 -1.08 -12.08
C ILE A 30 -0.22 -0.55 -10.76
N PHE A 31 -0.10 0.76 -10.56
CA PHE A 31 -0.66 1.41 -9.38
C PHE A 31 -2.07 1.95 -9.69
N PRO A 32 -3.12 1.44 -9.02
CA PRO A 32 -4.45 2.02 -9.14
C PRO A 32 -4.43 3.48 -8.69
N LEU A 33 -5.09 4.34 -9.44
CA LEU A 33 -5.12 5.78 -9.16
C LEU A 33 -5.61 6.07 -7.73
N ILE A 34 -6.57 5.30 -7.23
CA ILE A 34 -7.09 5.45 -5.87
C ILE A 34 -6.01 5.12 -4.80
N ALA A 35 -5.17 4.10 -5.04
CA ALA A 35 -4.07 3.75 -4.14
C ALA A 35 -3.03 4.88 -4.07
N VAL A 36 -2.72 5.50 -5.23
CA VAL A 36 -1.81 6.65 -5.32
C VAL A 36 -2.38 7.86 -4.59
N HIS A 37 -3.67 8.16 -4.75
CA HIS A 37 -4.32 9.25 -4.04
C HIS A 37 -4.34 9.02 -2.53
N LEU A 38 -4.61 7.81 -2.06
CA LEU A 38 -4.51 7.44 -0.65
C LEU A 38 -3.07 7.56 -0.14
N PHE A 39 -2.09 7.12 -0.91
CA PHE A 39 -0.69 7.28 -0.58
C PHE A 39 -0.33 8.75 -0.32
N VAL A 40 -0.66 9.63 -1.26
CA VAL A 40 -0.43 11.08 -1.14
C VAL A 40 -1.17 11.68 0.05
N PHE A 41 -2.40 11.26 0.28
CA PHE A 41 -3.23 11.74 1.38
C PHE A 41 -2.63 11.39 2.76
N TYR A 42 -2.24 10.13 2.96
CA TYR A 42 -1.62 9.70 4.22
C TYR A 42 -0.29 10.39 4.50
N PHE A 43 0.55 10.59 3.48
CA PHE A 43 1.78 11.36 3.63
C PHE A 43 1.49 12.83 3.94
N GLY A 44 0.43 13.39 3.38
CA GLY A 44 -0.06 14.73 3.71
C GLY A 44 -0.46 14.86 5.19
N LEU A 45 -1.15 13.86 5.73
CA LEU A 45 -1.52 13.81 7.15
C LEU A 45 -0.31 13.75 8.08
N MET A 46 0.72 13.00 7.71
CA MET A 46 1.95 12.91 8.51
C MET A 46 2.68 14.24 8.65
N ALA A 47 2.53 15.15 7.70
CA ALA A 47 3.18 16.46 7.74
C ALA A 47 2.75 17.29 8.96
N ASP A 48 1.52 17.13 9.44
CA ASP A 48 0.98 17.87 10.58
C ASP A 48 1.53 17.41 11.94
N VAL A 49 2.08 16.20 12.03
CA VAL A 49 2.65 15.65 13.26
C VAL A 49 4.18 15.57 13.22
N THR A 50 4.78 15.75 12.04
CA THR A 50 6.23 15.59 11.86
C THR A 50 6.99 16.86 12.21
N PRO A 51 7.99 16.83 13.14
CA PRO A 51 8.87 17.96 13.38
C PRO A 51 9.68 18.33 12.11
N PRO A 52 10.06 19.61 11.93
CA PRO A 52 9.86 20.75 12.82
C PRO A 52 8.53 21.49 12.64
N VAL A 53 7.70 21.12 11.67
CA VAL A 53 6.46 21.85 11.34
C VAL A 53 5.33 21.46 12.28
N GLY A 54 5.05 20.19 12.49
CA GLY A 54 4.16 19.56 13.45
C GLY A 54 3.09 20.39 14.13
N LEU A 55 2.18 21.04 13.38
CA LEU A 55 1.18 21.96 13.95
C LEU A 55 0.33 21.30 15.04
N ALA A 56 -0.08 20.05 14.82
CA ALA A 56 -0.85 19.27 15.79
C ALA A 56 -0.03 18.99 17.06
N SER A 57 1.27 18.72 16.90
CA SER A 57 2.19 18.48 18.04
C SER A 57 2.41 19.72 18.87
N TYR A 58 2.54 20.90 18.23
CA TYR A 58 2.66 22.17 18.95
C TYR A 58 1.37 22.51 19.70
N ALA A 59 0.21 22.29 19.10
CA ALA A 59 -1.07 22.50 19.76
C ALA A 59 -1.22 21.56 20.97
N ALA A 60 -0.89 20.29 20.83
CA ALA A 60 -0.90 19.33 21.93
C ALA A 60 0.06 19.72 23.06
N ALA A 61 1.26 20.18 22.73
CA ALA A 61 2.24 20.66 23.72
C ALA A 61 1.73 21.91 24.47
N ALA A 62 1.07 22.83 23.78
CA ALA A 62 0.48 24.02 24.39
C ALA A 62 -0.63 23.65 25.42
N ILE A 63 -1.42 22.62 25.14
CA ILE A 63 -2.47 22.13 26.05
C ILE A 63 -1.86 21.38 27.23
N SER A 64 -0.88 20.52 26.99
CA SER A 64 -0.25 19.69 28.03
C SER A 64 0.79 20.42 28.88
N GLY A 65 1.26 21.61 28.45
CA GLY A 65 2.38 22.31 29.06
C GLY A 65 3.73 21.64 28.82
N GLY A 66 3.82 20.72 27.87
CA GLY A 66 5.02 19.97 27.54
C GLY A 66 5.95 20.68 26.57
N ASP A 67 7.14 20.11 26.36
CA ASP A 67 8.10 20.58 25.35
C ASP A 67 7.56 20.26 23.95
N PRO A 68 7.39 21.25 23.05
CA PRO A 68 6.84 21.04 21.72
C PRO A 68 7.66 20.07 20.85
N LEU A 69 9.00 20.15 20.90
CA LEU A 69 9.85 19.27 20.10
C LEU A 69 9.80 17.83 20.57
N LYS A 70 9.82 17.60 21.89
CA LYS A 70 9.68 16.26 22.45
C LYS A 70 8.30 15.66 22.15
N THR A 71 7.26 16.48 22.26
CA THR A 71 5.90 16.08 21.87
C THR A 71 5.82 15.73 20.41
N GLY A 72 6.45 16.50 19.53
CA GLY A 72 6.52 16.24 18.09
C GLY A 72 7.27 14.94 17.75
N VAL A 73 8.43 14.70 18.38
CA VAL A 73 9.16 13.44 18.19
C VAL A 73 8.34 12.24 18.64
N GLN A 74 7.64 12.35 19.77
CA GLN A 74 6.78 11.28 20.26
C GLN A 74 5.57 11.04 19.32
N ALA A 75 4.95 12.12 18.82
CA ALA A 75 3.86 12.05 17.86
C ALA A 75 4.31 11.39 16.54
N PHE A 76 5.51 11.73 16.06
CA PHE A 76 6.11 11.10 14.88
C PHE A 76 6.27 9.58 15.05
N TRP A 77 6.80 9.13 16.19
CA TRP A 77 6.92 7.70 16.48
C TRP A 77 5.57 6.98 16.49
N TYR A 78 4.53 7.61 17.05
CA TYR A 78 3.18 7.05 17.01
C TYR A 78 2.57 7.04 15.60
N SER A 79 2.89 8.01 14.77
CA SER A 79 2.38 8.12 13.40
C SER A 79 3.17 7.30 12.37
N LEU A 80 4.32 6.73 12.73
CA LEU A 80 5.17 5.96 11.81
C LEU A 80 4.41 4.82 11.11
N ARG A 81 3.52 4.14 11.82
CA ARG A 81 2.63 3.12 11.26
C ARG A 81 1.69 3.67 10.18
N THR A 82 1.21 4.90 10.35
CA THR A 82 0.38 5.60 9.37
C THR A 82 1.16 5.85 8.07
N GLY A 83 2.47 6.03 8.15
CA GLY A 83 3.36 6.20 6.99
C GLY A 83 3.63 4.90 6.24
N ILE A 84 3.59 3.75 6.91
CA ILE A 84 3.85 2.45 6.28
C ILE A 84 2.61 1.91 5.57
N LEU A 85 1.41 2.14 6.11
CA LEU A 85 0.15 1.68 5.52
C LEU A 85 -0.03 2.09 4.05
N PRO A 86 0.19 3.36 3.65
CA PRO A 86 0.03 3.76 2.25
C PRO A 86 1.00 3.06 1.30
N ILE A 87 2.20 2.71 1.76
CA ILE A 87 3.14 1.89 0.97
C ILE A 87 2.56 0.49 0.76
N VAL A 88 1.98 -0.09 1.80
CA VAL A 88 1.34 -1.41 1.71
C VAL A 88 0.15 -1.37 0.74
N PHE A 89 -0.69 -0.33 0.78
CA PHE A 89 -1.82 -0.16 -0.15
C PHE A 89 -1.37 -0.04 -1.61
N LEU A 90 -0.22 0.61 -1.85
CA LEU A 90 0.31 0.81 -3.19
C LEU A 90 0.69 -0.52 -3.85
N PHE A 91 1.21 -1.46 -3.08
CA PHE A 91 1.64 -2.77 -3.56
C PHE A 91 0.58 -3.87 -3.40
N ASN A 92 -0.41 -3.69 -2.50
CA ASN A 92 -1.45 -4.67 -2.22
C ASN A 92 -2.84 -4.06 -2.42
N HIS A 93 -3.33 -4.11 -3.64
CA HIS A 93 -4.60 -3.52 -4.04
C HIS A 93 -5.81 -4.21 -3.39
N GLU A 94 -5.67 -5.48 -3.01
CA GLU A 94 -6.71 -6.26 -2.33
C GLU A 94 -7.10 -5.65 -0.98
N LEU A 95 -6.15 -4.97 -0.28
CA LEU A 95 -6.45 -4.23 0.95
C LEU A 95 -7.44 -3.07 0.73
N LEU A 96 -7.51 -2.56 -0.49
CA LEU A 96 -8.48 -1.54 -0.92
C LEU A 96 -9.74 -2.16 -1.51
N LEU A 97 -9.91 -3.48 -1.39
CA LEU A 97 -11.01 -4.26 -1.97
C LEU A 97 -11.10 -4.14 -3.49
N ILE A 98 -9.97 -3.85 -4.16
CA ILE A 98 -9.90 -3.75 -5.62
C ILE A 98 -9.62 -5.15 -6.19
N GLY A 99 -10.42 -5.58 -7.17
CA GLY A 99 -10.24 -6.88 -7.83
C GLY A 99 -10.77 -8.08 -7.04
N ILE A 100 -11.67 -7.83 -6.10
CA ILE A 100 -12.31 -8.91 -5.31
C ILE A 100 -13.60 -9.33 -6.01
N GLU A 101 -13.65 -10.58 -6.43
CA GLU A 101 -14.80 -11.15 -7.13
C GLU A 101 -15.85 -11.76 -6.17
N ASN A 102 -15.43 -12.20 -4.98
CA ASN A 102 -16.27 -12.93 -4.04
C ASN A 102 -16.36 -12.26 -2.66
N ILE A 103 -17.57 -12.23 -2.09
CA ILE A 103 -17.79 -11.67 -0.74
C ILE A 103 -16.98 -12.42 0.34
N TRP A 104 -16.79 -13.74 0.19
CA TRP A 104 -15.97 -14.52 1.11
C TRP A 104 -14.50 -14.12 1.05
N HIS A 105 -13.99 -13.81 -0.15
CA HIS A 105 -12.63 -13.28 -0.31
C HIS A 105 -12.50 -11.92 0.37
N ALA A 106 -13.47 -11.01 0.20
CA ALA A 106 -13.49 -9.72 0.89
C ALA A 106 -13.42 -9.86 2.42
N ILE A 107 -14.22 -10.77 2.99
CA ILE A 107 -14.23 -11.03 4.43
C ILE A 107 -12.85 -11.52 4.92
N ILE A 108 -12.23 -12.45 4.20
CA ILE A 108 -10.91 -12.97 4.54
C ILE A 108 -9.86 -11.84 4.50
N VAL A 109 -9.86 -11.02 3.44
CA VAL A 109 -8.93 -9.88 3.30
C VAL A 109 -9.12 -8.86 4.44
N ILE A 110 -10.36 -8.56 4.82
CA ILE A 110 -10.65 -7.64 5.94
C ILE A 110 -10.13 -8.21 7.26
N ILE A 111 -10.39 -9.49 7.53
CA ILE A 111 -9.95 -10.13 8.79
C ILE A 111 -8.43 -10.21 8.85
N THR A 112 -7.78 -10.66 7.78
CA THR A 112 -6.32 -10.78 7.72
C THR A 112 -5.62 -9.43 7.84
N SER A 113 -6.13 -8.40 7.17
CA SER A 113 -5.60 -7.04 7.26
C SER A 113 -5.77 -6.44 8.66
N LEU A 114 -6.93 -6.67 9.30
CA LEU A 114 -7.16 -6.23 10.68
C LEU A 114 -6.17 -6.86 11.66
N ILE A 115 -5.95 -8.17 11.55
CA ILE A 115 -4.95 -8.89 12.35
C ILE A 115 -3.55 -8.34 12.04
N GLY A 116 -3.21 -8.16 10.76
CA GLY A 116 -1.94 -7.60 10.32
C GLY A 116 -1.65 -6.22 10.93
N ILE A 117 -2.64 -5.32 10.94
CA ILE A 117 -2.52 -3.98 11.54
C ILE A 117 -2.36 -4.05 13.06
N LEU A 118 -3.09 -4.93 13.74
CA LEU A 118 -2.97 -5.10 15.20
C LEU A 118 -1.57 -5.62 15.58
N VAL A 119 -1.07 -6.62 14.87
CA VAL A 119 0.28 -7.16 15.08
C VAL A 119 1.34 -6.10 14.77
N PHE A 120 1.16 -5.33 13.68
CA PHE A 120 2.06 -4.24 13.32
C PHE A 120 2.12 -3.15 14.39
N THR A 121 0.95 -2.78 14.92
CA THR A 121 0.84 -1.79 15.99
C THR A 121 1.57 -2.27 17.25
N SER A 122 1.41 -3.54 17.61
CA SER A 122 2.08 -4.14 18.76
C SER A 122 3.60 -4.16 18.58
N ALA A 123 4.08 -4.48 17.38
CA ALA A 123 5.51 -4.46 17.06
C ALA A 123 6.10 -3.05 17.17
N THR A 124 5.44 -2.05 16.59
CA THR A 124 5.94 -0.66 16.59
C THR A 124 5.91 -0.01 17.96
N GLN A 125 4.98 -0.43 18.84
CA GLN A 125 4.92 0.06 20.21
C GLN A 125 5.80 -0.75 21.17
N GLY A 126 6.30 -1.91 20.76
CA GLY A 126 7.08 -2.79 21.61
C GLY A 126 6.28 -3.37 22.78
N TRP A 127 4.94 -3.44 22.62
CA TRP A 127 4.06 -3.92 23.67
C TRP A 127 2.86 -4.67 23.07
N PHE A 128 2.56 -5.83 23.61
CA PHE A 128 1.37 -6.62 23.25
C PHE A 128 0.67 -7.04 24.51
N ILE A 129 0.74 -7.90 25.25
CA ILE A 129 0.21 -8.16 26.60
C ILE A 129 1.25 -7.74 27.64
N ASN A 130 2.52 -7.98 27.30
CA ASN A 130 3.70 -7.60 28.06
C ASN A 130 4.66 -6.82 27.17
N LYS A 131 5.70 -6.22 27.77
CA LYS A 131 6.76 -5.55 27.05
C LYS A 131 7.51 -6.54 26.16
N LEU A 132 7.51 -6.31 24.84
CA LEU A 132 8.16 -7.16 23.87
C LEU A 132 9.69 -7.01 23.94
N ARG A 133 10.39 -8.12 23.77
CA ARG A 133 11.84 -8.16 23.60
C ARG A 133 12.18 -7.77 22.15
N TRP A 134 13.40 -7.30 21.90
CA TRP A 134 13.79 -6.80 20.59
C TRP A 134 13.63 -7.84 19.45
N TYR A 135 13.88 -9.14 19.72
CA TYR A 135 13.68 -10.20 18.73
C TYR A 135 12.20 -10.54 18.50
N GLU A 136 11.35 -10.37 19.53
CA GLU A 136 9.90 -10.54 19.40
C GLU A 136 9.31 -9.43 18.50
N ILE A 137 9.82 -8.21 18.62
CA ILE A 137 9.46 -7.09 17.75
C ILE A 137 9.76 -7.44 16.27
N LEU A 138 10.92 -8.01 15.98
CA LEU A 138 11.29 -8.43 14.62
C LEU A 138 10.35 -9.53 14.09
N ILE A 139 10.04 -10.52 14.93
CA ILE A 139 9.11 -11.61 14.57
C ILE A 139 7.72 -11.03 14.28
N PHE A 140 7.20 -10.15 15.13
CA PHE A 140 5.91 -9.50 14.94
C PHE A 140 5.88 -8.64 13.67
N LEU A 141 6.96 -7.96 13.34
CA LEU A 141 7.10 -7.19 12.10
C LEU A 141 7.00 -8.11 10.87
N VAL A 142 7.72 -9.23 10.85
CA VAL A 142 7.68 -10.19 9.74
C VAL A 142 6.28 -10.80 9.60
N ILE A 143 5.67 -11.20 10.71
CA ILE A 143 4.30 -11.72 10.72
C ILE A 143 3.32 -10.67 10.19
N SER A 144 3.41 -9.43 10.64
CA SER A 144 2.54 -8.35 10.19
C SER A 144 2.65 -8.10 8.68
N ILE A 145 3.88 -8.03 8.16
CA ILE A 145 4.11 -7.85 6.71
C ILE A 145 3.50 -9.02 5.94
N SER A 146 3.64 -10.26 6.44
CA SER A 146 3.04 -11.43 5.82
C SER A 146 1.50 -11.36 5.78
N PHE A 147 0.85 -10.85 6.82
CA PHE A 147 -0.60 -10.67 6.87
C PHE A 147 -1.10 -9.48 6.02
N LEU A 148 -0.31 -8.41 5.96
CA LEU A 148 -0.64 -7.22 5.16
C LEU A 148 -0.35 -7.41 3.66
N SER A 149 0.48 -8.40 3.30
CA SER A 149 0.82 -8.73 1.93
C SER A 149 0.60 -10.21 1.64
N PRO A 150 -0.65 -10.71 1.74
CA PRO A 150 -0.93 -12.13 1.51
C PRO A 150 -0.55 -12.56 0.10
N GLU A 151 -0.65 -11.68 -0.89
CA GLU A 151 -0.25 -11.97 -2.27
C GLU A 151 1.23 -12.33 -2.40
N PHE A 152 2.12 -11.64 -1.67
CA PHE A 152 3.56 -11.92 -1.73
C PHE A 152 3.91 -13.32 -1.23
N VAL A 153 3.18 -13.79 -0.22
CA VAL A 153 3.35 -15.14 0.34
C VAL A 153 2.59 -16.17 -0.51
N LEU A 154 1.35 -15.88 -0.88
CA LEU A 154 0.49 -16.81 -1.62
C LEU A 154 0.93 -16.99 -3.08
N ASN A 155 1.41 -15.96 -3.77
CA ASN A 155 1.90 -16.08 -5.16
C ASN A 155 3.09 -17.02 -5.30
N LYS A 156 3.82 -17.27 -4.22
CA LYS A 156 4.90 -18.27 -4.21
C LYS A 156 4.36 -19.70 -4.18
N PHE A 157 3.18 -19.92 -3.59
CA PHE A 157 2.53 -21.22 -3.46
C PHE A 157 1.42 -21.44 -4.50
N TYR A 158 0.70 -20.36 -4.87
CA TYR A 158 -0.39 -20.36 -5.84
C TYR A 158 -0.20 -19.18 -6.80
N PRO A 159 0.56 -19.35 -7.91
CA PRO A 159 0.72 -18.29 -8.87
C PRO A 159 -0.63 -17.95 -9.53
N LYS A 160 -1.06 -16.70 -9.43
CA LYS A 160 -2.31 -16.18 -10.03
C LYS A 160 -2.31 -16.28 -11.57
N TYR A 161 -1.15 -16.38 -12.19
CA TYR A 161 -1.02 -16.37 -13.65
C TYR A 161 -0.29 -17.62 -14.13
N ASN A 162 -0.93 -18.37 -15.01
CA ASN A 162 -0.28 -19.42 -15.79
C ASN A 162 0.32 -18.77 -17.04
N TYR A 163 1.64 -18.82 -17.16
CA TYR A 163 2.33 -18.37 -18.37
C TYR A 163 2.12 -19.44 -19.47
N LEU A 164 1.37 -19.09 -20.49
CA LEU A 164 1.13 -19.93 -21.67
C LEU A 164 2.02 -19.44 -22.82
N ASN A 165 2.64 -20.36 -23.54
CA ASN A 165 3.33 -20.03 -24.80
C ASN A 165 2.29 -19.68 -25.87
N ILE A 166 2.69 -18.86 -26.86
CA ILE A 166 1.83 -18.39 -27.97
C ILE A 166 1.15 -19.56 -28.69
N GLU A 167 1.84 -20.69 -28.85
CA GLU A 167 1.30 -21.90 -29.48
C GLU A 167 0.19 -22.57 -28.62
N GLN A 168 0.26 -22.41 -27.31
CA GLN A 168 -0.76 -22.95 -26.40
C GLN A 168 -1.99 -22.05 -26.35
N ILE A 169 -1.83 -20.76 -26.64
CA ILE A 169 -2.94 -19.80 -26.71
C ILE A 169 -3.85 -20.09 -27.92
N GLN A 170 -3.28 -20.51 -29.05
CA GLN A 170 -4.04 -20.86 -30.25
C GLN A 170 -4.95 -22.09 -30.06
N ASN A 171 -4.58 -22.99 -29.16
CA ASN A 171 -5.32 -24.24 -28.88
C ASN A 171 -6.20 -24.18 -27.64
N SER A 172 -6.13 -23.12 -26.84
CA SER A 172 -6.97 -22.94 -25.67
C SER A 172 -8.29 -22.28 -26.06
N VAL A 173 -9.39 -22.89 -25.65
CA VAL A 173 -10.72 -22.28 -25.75
C VAL A 173 -10.72 -21.05 -24.84
N PHE A 174 -10.83 -19.85 -25.44
CA PHE A 174 -10.95 -18.62 -24.67
C PHE A 174 -12.27 -18.61 -23.89
N ASP A 175 -12.17 -18.57 -22.58
CA ASP A 175 -13.29 -18.32 -21.71
C ASP A 175 -13.58 -16.80 -21.73
N PRO A 176 -14.73 -16.34 -22.23
CA PRO A 176 -15.00 -14.90 -22.41
C PRO A 176 -15.08 -14.12 -21.09
N GLU A 177 -15.15 -14.80 -19.94
CA GLU A 177 -15.19 -14.18 -18.62
C GLU A 177 -13.79 -13.97 -18.01
N LYS A 178 -12.72 -14.51 -18.62
CA LYS A 178 -11.37 -14.38 -18.09
C LYS A 178 -10.56 -13.29 -18.78
N GLU A 179 -10.04 -12.35 -18.00
CA GLU A 179 -9.09 -11.35 -18.48
C GLU A 179 -7.76 -12.01 -18.88
N VAL A 180 -7.38 -11.87 -20.14
CA VAL A 180 -6.08 -12.33 -20.65
C VAL A 180 -5.10 -11.16 -20.64
N ARG A 181 -4.05 -11.24 -19.82
CA ARG A 181 -2.95 -10.26 -19.83
C ARG A 181 -1.81 -10.76 -20.69
N ILE A 182 -1.48 -10.03 -21.75
CA ILE A 182 -0.40 -10.37 -22.67
C ILE A 182 0.84 -9.55 -22.32
N LYS A 183 1.91 -10.24 -21.92
CA LYS A 183 3.23 -9.62 -21.74
C LYS A 183 4.01 -9.73 -23.06
N VAL A 184 4.20 -8.63 -23.77
CA VAL A 184 5.00 -8.58 -24.99
C VAL A 184 6.42 -8.18 -24.63
N THR A 185 7.38 -9.09 -24.79
CA THR A 185 8.81 -8.83 -24.57
C THR A 185 9.51 -8.67 -25.92
N ARG A 186 10.05 -7.51 -26.20
CA ARG A 186 10.84 -7.27 -27.42
C ARG A 186 12.33 -7.44 -27.09
N LEU A 187 13.05 -8.14 -27.93
CA LEU A 187 14.46 -8.49 -27.73
C LEU A 187 15.45 -7.29 -27.72
N SER A 188 15.02 -6.07 -28.04
CA SER A 188 15.90 -4.90 -28.14
C SER A 188 15.45 -3.62 -27.43
N ALA A 189 14.31 -3.60 -26.76
CA ALA A 189 13.93 -2.48 -25.88
C ALA A 189 12.79 -2.96 -24.98
N VAL A 190 12.98 -2.83 -23.69
CA VAL A 190 11.93 -3.13 -22.71
C VAL A 190 10.88 -2.02 -22.79
N SER A 191 9.82 -2.24 -23.56
CA SER A 191 8.63 -1.42 -23.53
C SER A 191 7.47 -2.32 -23.11
N TYR A 192 6.95 -2.09 -21.92
CA TYR A 192 5.74 -2.74 -21.43
C TYR A 192 4.53 -1.98 -21.97
N THR A 193 3.92 -2.47 -23.03
CA THR A 193 2.62 -2.00 -23.47
C THR A 193 1.56 -2.99 -22.99
N HIS A 194 0.69 -2.57 -22.07
CA HIS A 194 -0.50 -3.31 -21.72
C HIS A 194 -1.56 -3.05 -22.78
N LEU A 195 -1.77 -4.04 -23.66
CA LEU A 195 -2.92 -4.04 -24.56
C LEU A 195 -4.06 -4.79 -23.86
N THR A 196 -5.02 -4.05 -23.35
CA THR A 196 -6.34 -4.59 -23.08
C THR A 196 -7.11 -4.61 -24.41
N LEU A 197 -7.36 -5.79 -24.95
CA LEU A 197 -8.26 -5.93 -26.09
C LEU A 197 -9.71 -5.81 -25.55
N PRO A 198 -10.51 -4.86 -26.05
CA PRO A 198 -11.92 -4.84 -25.74
C PRO A 198 -12.56 -6.09 -26.37
N THR A 199 -13.13 -6.98 -25.56
CA THR A 199 -14.06 -7.99 -26.04
C THR A 199 -15.29 -7.29 -26.58
N LYS A 200 -15.40 -7.17 -27.89
CA LYS A 200 -16.67 -6.83 -28.55
C LYS A 200 -17.59 -8.03 -28.44
N ALA A 201 -18.80 -7.73 -27.93
CA ALA A 201 -19.97 -8.58 -28.01
C ALA A 201 -20.29 -8.99 -29.46
#